data_77dfc689e201693a662513e46e78dbe4
#
_entry.id   77dfc689e201693a662513e46e78dbe4
#
_cell.length_a   1.000
_cell.length_b   1.000
_cell.length_c   1.000
_cell.angle_alpha   90.00
_cell.angle_beta   90.00
_cell.angle_gamma   90.00
#
_symmetry.space_group_name_H-M   'P 1'
#
loop_
_entity.id
_entity.type
_entity.pdbx_description
1 polymer ?
#
loop_
_entity_poly.entity_id
_entity_poly.type
_entity_poly.pdbx_seq_one_letter_code
_entity_poly.pdbx_strand_id
1 'polypeptide(L)'
;EQITQSELSVIDKIYALLDDCKRYGTLAFSHAARAGFVANTLIKSLVKIGTLSEERKMAFLNSFDTVAGEFVQDKSKCLNDEMTIERLVNKYGHLRPGTYEVTNQAYWEDPRQYLIPKASKAHSAVNKTIKFTESEQSGIESLISALGAKVSVTEFIDFLIRATQEREKVKFEFTRNLSRALDLTIELGKQLQMSREDVSFLTFSDLEQLKFNTITKDAITKNIESRKETYLVTKA
;
A
#
# COMPACT_ATOMS: atom_id res chain seq x y z
N GLU A 1 5.64 -10.78 -12.38
CA GLU A 1 5.29 -12.11 -12.94
C GLU A 1 6.50 -12.79 -13.59
N GLN A 2 7.24 -12.13 -14.50
CA GLN A 2 8.40 -12.73 -15.18
C GLN A 2 9.46 -13.28 -14.20
N ILE A 3 9.83 -12.54 -13.15
CA ILE A 3 10.81 -12.96 -12.14
C ILE A 3 10.31 -14.21 -11.40
N THR A 4 9.05 -14.25 -11.00
CA THR A 4 8.49 -15.38 -10.22
C THR A 4 8.37 -16.66 -11.04
N GLN A 5 8.19 -16.53 -12.36
CA GLN A 5 8.08 -17.67 -13.30
C GLN A 5 9.44 -18.11 -13.87
N SER A 6 10.53 -17.37 -13.58
CA SER A 6 11.87 -17.72 -14.07
C SER A 6 12.45 -18.95 -13.38
N GLU A 7 13.50 -19.51 -13.97
CA GLU A 7 14.29 -20.65 -13.41
C GLU A 7 15.28 -20.24 -12.32
N LEU A 8 15.24 -18.97 -11.88
CA LEU A 8 16.10 -18.46 -10.82
C LEU A 8 15.84 -19.18 -9.49
N SER A 9 16.86 -19.28 -8.66
CA SER A 9 16.70 -19.77 -7.29
C SER A 9 15.75 -18.88 -6.47
N VAL A 10 15.17 -19.41 -5.40
CA VAL A 10 14.25 -18.64 -4.52
C VAL A 10 14.93 -17.36 -4.02
N ILE A 11 16.19 -17.46 -3.59
CA ILE A 11 16.94 -16.31 -3.07
C ILE A 11 17.21 -15.26 -4.17
N ASP A 12 17.52 -15.69 -5.40
CA ASP A 12 17.71 -14.76 -6.51
C ASP A 12 16.42 -14.04 -6.92
N LYS A 13 15.30 -14.75 -6.88
CA LYS A 13 13.98 -14.15 -7.10
C LYS A 13 13.66 -13.10 -6.04
N ILE A 14 13.90 -13.40 -4.75
CA ILE A 14 13.71 -12.42 -3.65
C ILE A 14 14.56 -11.18 -3.93
N TYR A 15 15.82 -11.36 -4.26
CA TYR A 15 16.76 -10.28 -4.50
C TYR A 15 16.33 -9.40 -5.68
N ALA A 16 15.95 -10.02 -6.79
CA ALA A 16 15.47 -9.32 -7.98
C ALA A 16 14.18 -8.53 -7.71
N LEU A 17 13.21 -9.10 -6.98
CA LEU A 17 11.97 -8.40 -6.62
C LEU A 17 12.21 -7.22 -5.67
N LEU A 18 13.12 -7.36 -4.71
CA LEU A 18 13.48 -6.28 -3.79
C LEU A 18 14.27 -5.17 -4.51
N ASP A 19 15.15 -5.52 -5.46
CA ASP A 19 15.84 -4.54 -6.31
C ASP A 19 14.84 -3.76 -7.21
N ASP A 20 13.87 -4.44 -7.80
CA ASP A 20 12.77 -3.82 -8.55
C ASP A 20 11.96 -2.86 -7.65
N CYS A 21 11.60 -3.30 -6.44
CA CYS A 21 10.92 -2.44 -5.47
C CYS A 21 11.73 -1.19 -5.15
N LYS A 22 13.04 -1.33 -4.96
CA LYS A 22 13.94 -0.22 -4.66
C LYS A 22 14.07 0.76 -5.83
N ARG A 23 14.29 0.25 -7.04
CA ARG A 23 14.56 1.08 -8.23
C ARG A 23 13.32 1.73 -8.80
N TYR A 24 12.25 0.97 -8.95
CA TYR A 24 11.04 1.41 -9.67
C TYR A 24 9.88 1.74 -8.73
N GLY A 25 9.81 1.11 -7.55
CA GLY A 25 8.74 1.32 -6.59
C GLY A 25 9.00 2.48 -5.63
N THR A 26 10.11 2.43 -4.88
CA THR A 26 10.37 3.36 -3.78
C THR A 26 10.50 4.80 -4.26
N LEU A 27 11.21 5.04 -5.37
CA LEU A 27 11.40 6.38 -5.91
C LEU A 27 10.06 6.98 -6.39
N ALA A 28 9.31 6.23 -7.19
CA ALA A 28 8.01 6.67 -7.70
C ALA A 28 7.03 6.93 -6.54
N PHE A 29 6.97 6.01 -5.57
CA PHE A 29 6.13 6.20 -4.38
C PHE A 29 6.56 7.39 -3.53
N SER A 30 7.85 7.64 -3.37
CA SER A 30 8.37 8.80 -2.62
C SER A 30 7.88 10.12 -3.23
N HIS A 31 7.89 10.25 -4.55
CA HIS A 31 7.35 11.44 -5.23
C HIS A 31 5.84 11.57 -5.06
N ALA A 32 5.09 10.49 -5.31
CA ALA A 32 3.65 10.47 -5.12
C ALA A 32 3.24 10.74 -3.67
N ALA A 33 3.99 10.20 -2.70
CA ALA A 33 3.74 10.44 -1.28
C ALA A 33 3.93 11.92 -0.89
N ARG A 34 4.98 12.56 -1.39
CA ARG A 34 5.21 14.01 -1.16
C ARG A 34 4.06 14.85 -1.72
N ALA A 35 3.66 14.59 -2.96
CA ALA A 35 2.51 15.27 -3.57
C ALA A 35 1.24 15.05 -2.73
N GLY A 36 0.96 13.81 -2.31
CA GLY A 36 -0.18 13.48 -1.48
C GLY A 36 -0.15 14.14 -0.09
N PHE A 37 1.04 14.29 0.53
CA PHE A 37 1.17 15.04 1.79
C PHE A 37 0.89 16.53 1.60
N VAL A 38 1.38 17.12 0.51
CA VAL A 38 1.07 18.52 0.16
C VAL A 38 -0.41 18.69 -0.04
N ALA A 39 -1.05 17.84 -0.85
CA ALA A 39 -2.49 17.88 -1.09
C ALA A 39 -3.30 17.78 0.21
N ASN A 40 -2.96 16.81 1.10
CA ASN A 40 -3.63 16.66 2.38
C ASN A 40 -3.45 17.90 3.29
N THR A 41 -2.26 18.51 3.29
CA THR A 41 -2.00 19.74 4.05
C THR A 41 -2.82 20.91 3.52
N LEU A 42 -2.91 21.06 2.19
CA LEU A 42 -3.72 22.10 1.55
C LEU A 42 -5.21 21.91 1.85
N ILE A 43 -5.73 20.69 1.76
CA ILE A 43 -7.12 20.37 2.11
C ILE A 43 -7.41 20.74 3.58
N LYS A 44 -6.52 20.38 4.50
CA LYS A 44 -6.63 20.76 5.91
C LYS A 44 -6.55 22.29 6.12
N SER A 45 -5.75 22.98 5.32
CA SER A 45 -5.66 24.43 5.37
C SER A 45 -6.96 25.10 4.94
N LEU A 46 -7.63 24.58 3.90
CA LEU A 46 -8.95 25.06 3.46
C LEU A 46 -9.99 24.95 4.60
N VAL A 47 -9.93 23.87 5.38
CA VAL A 47 -10.79 23.73 6.55
C VAL A 47 -10.41 24.73 7.66
N LYS A 48 -9.10 24.84 7.95
CA LYS A 48 -8.60 25.72 9.01
C LYS A 48 -8.95 27.19 8.79
N ILE A 49 -8.92 27.65 7.53
CA ILE A 49 -9.30 29.04 7.17
C ILE A 49 -10.79 29.23 6.96
N GLY A 50 -11.61 28.20 7.18
CA GLY A 50 -13.09 28.27 7.07
C GLY A 50 -13.63 28.23 5.64
N THR A 51 -12.81 27.97 4.63
CA THR A 51 -13.26 27.82 3.23
C THR A 51 -14.10 26.54 3.05
N LEU A 52 -13.71 25.45 3.72
CA LEU A 52 -14.46 24.18 3.75
C LEU A 52 -14.86 23.84 5.18
N SER A 53 -16.03 23.24 5.35
CA SER A 53 -16.37 22.53 6.60
C SER A 53 -15.73 21.14 6.61
N GLU A 54 -15.68 20.48 7.78
CA GLU A 54 -15.23 19.08 7.87
C GLU A 54 -16.10 18.14 7.02
N GLU A 55 -17.42 18.36 6.98
CA GLU A 55 -18.36 17.58 6.17
C GLU A 55 -18.06 17.78 4.67
N ARG A 56 -17.78 19.02 4.24
CA ARG A 56 -17.43 19.31 2.85
C ARG A 56 -16.10 18.69 2.46
N LYS A 57 -15.10 18.73 3.35
CA LYS A 57 -13.84 18.01 3.16
C LYS A 57 -14.07 16.51 2.97
N MET A 58 -14.87 15.88 3.84
CA MET A 58 -15.20 14.46 3.71
C MET A 58 -15.96 14.15 2.44
N ALA A 59 -16.92 14.99 2.06
CA ALA A 59 -17.65 14.87 0.80
C ALA A 59 -16.68 14.96 -0.40
N PHE A 60 -15.72 15.88 -0.36
CA PHE A 60 -14.69 16.02 -1.39
C PHE A 60 -13.81 14.78 -1.49
N LEU A 61 -13.28 14.27 -0.37
CA LEU A 61 -12.45 13.07 -0.36
C LEU A 61 -13.20 11.80 -0.82
N ASN A 62 -14.52 11.76 -0.66
CA ASN A 62 -15.39 10.68 -1.11
C ASN A 62 -15.94 10.89 -2.54
N SER A 63 -15.61 12.00 -3.21
CA SER A 63 -16.14 12.33 -4.53
C SER A 63 -15.34 11.76 -5.70
N PHE A 64 -14.19 11.17 -5.44
CA PHE A 64 -13.33 10.58 -6.46
C PHE A 64 -12.90 9.18 -6.06
N ASP A 65 -12.58 8.37 -7.08
CA ASP A 65 -12.19 6.98 -6.89
C ASP A 65 -10.84 6.87 -6.20
N THR A 66 -10.76 5.99 -5.21
CA THR A 66 -9.53 5.60 -4.53
C THR A 66 -9.38 4.07 -4.59
N VAL A 67 -8.18 3.56 -4.43
CA VAL A 67 -7.94 2.11 -4.38
C VAL A 67 -8.78 1.43 -3.29
N ALA A 68 -8.94 2.08 -2.14
CA ALA A 68 -9.79 1.59 -1.07
C ALA A 68 -11.27 1.58 -1.45
N GLY A 69 -11.76 2.63 -2.13
CA GLY A 69 -13.12 2.71 -2.64
C GLY A 69 -13.40 1.64 -3.71
N GLU A 70 -12.49 1.49 -4.68
CA GLU A 70 -12.57 0.42 -5.68
C GLU A 70 -12.60 -0.98 -5.06
N PHE A 71 -11.78 -1.22 -4.03
CA PHE A 71 -11.75 -2.50 -3.32
C PHE A 71 -13.11 -2.84 -2.71
N VAL A 72 -13.77 -1.87 -2.06
CA VAL A 72 -15.10 -2.06 -1.47
C VAL A 72 -16.14 -2.32 -2.57
N GLN A 73 -16.11 -1.57 -3.68
CA GLN A 73 -17.00 -1.78 -4.82
C GLN A 73 -16.81 -3.15 -5.48
N ASP A 74 -15.57 -3.55 -5.72
CA ASP A 74 -15.25 -4.83 -6.35
C ASP A 74 -15.64 -6.02 -5.44
N LYS A 75 -15.52 -5.87 -4.12
CA LYS A 75 -16.07 -6.86 -3.16
C LYS A 75 -17.60 -6.95 -3.26
N SER A 76 -18.30 -5.82 -3.40
CA SER A 76 -19.76 -5.82 -3.59
C SER A 76 -20.17 -6.48 -4.90
N LYS A 77 -19.42 -6.23 -5.99
CA LYS A 77 -19.65 -6.91 -7.28
C LYS A 77 -19.45 -8.41 -7.17
N CYS A 78 -18.48 -8.86 -6.38
CA CYS A 78 -18.26 -10.29 -6.16
C CYS A 78 -19.42 -10.93 -5.37
N LEU A 79 -20.03 -10.20 -4.43
CA LEU A 79 -21.24 -10.68 -3.72
C LEU A 79 -22.47 -10.80 -4.63
N ASN A 80 -22.55 -9.96 -5.65
CA ASN A 80 -23.67 -9.92 -6.59
C ASN A 80 -23.43 -10.78 -7.84
N ASP A 81 -22.41 -11.63 -7.84
CA ASP A 81 -21.97 -12.46 -8.98
C ASP A 81 -21.60 -11.67 -10.26
N GLU A 82 -21.31 -10.36 -10.11
CA GLU A 82 -20.84 -9.49 -11.20
C GLU A 82 -19.32 -9.58 -11.42
N MET A 83 -18.58 -10.14 -10.46
CA MET A 83 -17.15 -10.37 -10.52
C MET A 83 -16.78 -11.70 -9.88
N THR A 84 -15.88 -12.45 -10.51
CA THR A 84 -15.42 -13.73 -9.95
C THR A 84 -14.40 -13.50 -8.82
N ILE A 85 -14.33 -14.47 -7.90
CA ILE A 85 -13.35 -14.44 -6.81
C ILE A 85 -11.90 -14.46 -7.33
N GLU A 86 -11.63 -15.18 -8.43
CA GLU A 86 -10.31 -15.22 -9.06
C GLU A 86 -9.87 -13.83 -9.54
N ARG A 87 -10.80 -13.06 -10.13
CA ARG A 87 -10.51 -11.69 -10.55
C ARG A 87 -10.22 -10.78 -9.37
N LEU A 88 -10.95 -10.96 -8.26
CA LEU A 88 -10.72 -10.22 -7.02
C LEU A 88 -9.34 -10.58 -6.43
N VAL A 89 -8.99 -11.88 -6.39
CA VAL A 89 -7.67 -12.36 -5.95
C VAL A 89 -6.55 -11.82 -6.84
N ASN A 90 -6.70 -11.87 -8.15
CA ASN A 90 -5.69 -11.34 -9.07
C ASN A 90 -5.43 -9.84 -8.87
N LYS A 91 -6.48 -9.06 -8.56
CA LYS A 91 -6.35 -7.61 -8.34
C LYS A 91 -5.81 -7.28 -6.95
N TYR A 92 -6.32 -7.90 -5.89
CA TYR A 92 -6.08 -7.50 -4.49
C TYR A 92 -5.36 -8.54 -3.65
N GLY A 93 -5.08 -9.71 -4.17
CA GLY A 93 -4.53 -10.84 -3.42
C GLY A 93 -3.17 -10.55 -2.78
N HIS A 94 -2.38 -9.65 -3.35
CA HIS A 94 -1.09 -9.23 -2.80
C HIS A 94 -1.19 -8.39 -1.52
N LEU A 95 -2.38 -7.85 -1.21
CA LEU A 95 -2.58 -7.11 0.03
C LEU A 95 -2.44 -8.04 1.23
N ARG A 96 -2.05 -7.46 2.37
CA ARG A 96 -2.01 -8.15 3.67
C ARG A 96 -2.25 -7.15 4.80
N PRO A 97 -2.76 -7.61 5.96
CA PRO A 97 -2.81 -6.80 7.16
C PRO A 97 -1.38 -6.37 7.54
N GLY A 98 -1.16 -5.06 7.74
CA GLY A 98 0.20 -4.54 7.91
C GLY A 98 1.06 -4.78 6.67
N THR A 99 1.05 -3.88 5.72
CA THR A 99 1.59 -4.00 4.34
C THR A 99 2.95 -4.72 4.22
N TYR A 100 3.83 -4.58 5.20
CA TYR A 100 5.19 -5.12 5.21
C TYR A 100 5.38 -6.26 6.20
N GLU A 101 4.32 -6.71 6.82
CA GLU A 101 4.35 -7.71 7.88
C GLU A 101 4.35 -9.13 7.29
N VAL A 102 5.48 -9.82 7.39
CA VAL A 102 5.66 -11.16 6.85
C VAL A 102 4.90 -12.23 7.65
N THR A 103 4.62 -11.98 8.92
CA THR A 103 3.88 -12.92 9.77
C THR A 103 2.39 -12.97 9.38
N ASN A 104 1.85 -11.91 8.80
CA ASN A 104 0.49 -11.89 8.28
C ASN A 104 0.41 -12.54 6.89
N GLN A 105 -0.68 -13.28 6.68
CA GLN A 105 -0.99 -13.88 5.38
C GLN A 105 -1.35 -12.82 4.35
N ALA A 106 -0.89 -12.99 3.11
CA ALA A 106 -1.41 -12.23 1.99
C ALA A 106 -2.86 -12.70 1.68
N TYR A 107 -3.68 -11.82 1.07
CA TYR A 107 -5.08 -12.15 0.80
C TYR A 107 -5.25 -13.32 -0.16
N TRP A 108 -4.29 -13.59 -1.05
CA TRP A 108 -4.31 -14.79 -1.90
C TRP A 108 -4.04 -16.09 -1.14
N GLU A 109 -3.44 -16.05 0.06
CA GLU A 109 -3.23 -17.24 0.88
C GLU A 109 -4.54 -17.73 1.53
N ASP A 110 -5.44 -16.80 1.89
CA ASP A 110 -6.80 -17.10 2.36
C ASP A 110 -7.82 -16.08 1.80
N PRO A 111 -8.21 -16.24 0.52
CA PRO A 111 -9.18 -15.34 -0.10
C PRO A 111 -10.54 -15.32 0.60
N ARG A 112 -10.95 -16.43 1.22
CA ARG A 112 -12.24 -16.51 1.91
C ARG A 112 -12.27 -15.63 3.14
N GLN A 113 -11.19 -15.57 3.89
CA GLN A 113 -11.08 -14.74 5.08
C GLN A 113 -11.04 -13.24 4.75
N TYR A 114 -10.27 -12.85 3.71
CA TYR A 114 -9.92 -11.45 3.47
C TYR A 114 -10.77 -10.78 2.38
N LEU A 115 -11.17 -11.53 1.36
CA LEU A 115 -11.80 -10.96 0.17
C LEU A 115 -13.31 -11.18 0.14
N ILE A 116 -13.83 -12.29 0.71
CA ILE A 116 -15.27 -12.50 0.77
C ILE A 116 -15.84 -11.70 1.95
N PRO A 117 -16.75 -10.75 1.71
CA PRO A 117 -17.39 -10.02 2.80
C PRO A 117 -18.21 -10.98 3.66
N LYS A 118 -17.94 -11.01 4.96
CA LYS A 118 -18.92 -11.51 5.91
C LYS A 118 -20.12 -10.56 5.81
N ALA A 119 -21.30 -11.09 5.52
CA ALA A 119 -22.53 -10.34 5.22
C ALA A 119 -22.64 -9.05 6.06
N SER A 120 -22.21 -7.94 5.54
CA SER A 120 -22.39 -6.61 6.11
C SER A 120 -22.91 -5.72 5.00
N LYS A 121 -23.86 -4.87 5.32
CA LYS A 121 -24.52 -3.94 4.41
C LYS A 121 -23.48 -3.30 3.49
N ALA A 122 -23.56 -3.60 2.20
CA ALA A 122 -22.75 -2.97 1.19
C ALA A 122 -22.98 -1.45 1.30
N HIS A 123 -21.96 -0.75 1.75
CA HIS A 123 -21.94 0.69 1.61
C HIS A 123 -21.66 0.94 0.12
N SER A 124 -22.72 1.18 -0.65
CA SER A 124 -22.57 1.72 -1.99
C SER A 124 -21.99 3.13 -1.82
N ALA A 125 -20.68 3.24 -1.96
CA ALA A 125 -20.05 4.54 -2.14
C ALA A 125 -20.50 5.06 -3.51
N VAL A 126 -21.59 5.81 -3.52
CA VAL A 126 -21.99 6.58 -4.70
C VAL A 126 -20.99 7.73 -4.76
N ASN A 127 -20.01 7.65 -5.66
CA ASN A 127 -19.15 8.78 -6.00
C ASN A 127 -20.04 9.90 -6.54
N LYS A 128 -20.42 10.83 -5.68
CA LYS A 128 -21.14 12.04 -6.09
C LYS A 128 -20.09 13.08 -6.41
N THR A 129 -19.98 13.46 -7.67
CA THR A 129 -19.17 14.61 -8.07
C THR A 129 -19.54 15.81 -7.22
N ILE A 130 -18.59 16.32 -6.45
CA ILE A 130 -18.80 17.51 -5.64
C ILE A 130 -18.62 18.75 -6.52
N LYS A 131 -19.57 19.67 -6.44
CA LYS A 131 -19.43 21.02 -7.00
C LYS A 131 -19.10 21.99 -5.86
N PHE A 132 -18.06 22.79 -6.05
CA PHE A 132 -17.70 23.84 -5.12
C PHE A 132 -18.61 25.04 -5.33
N THR A 133 -19.11 25.64 -4.24
CA THR A 133 -19.86 26.87 -4.27
C THR A 133 -18.97 28.04 -4.68
N GLU A 134 -19.59 29.18 -5.07
CA GLU A 134 -18.85 30.43 -5.39
C GLU A 134 -17.97 30.88 -4.21
N SER A 135 -18.52 30.82 -3.00
CA SER A 135 -17.80 31.16 -1.78
C SER A 135 -16.58 30.23 -1.54
N GLU A 136 -16.74 28.92 -1.75
CA GLU A 136 -15.65 27.96 -1.64
C GLU A 136 -14.57 28.20 -2.70
N GLN A 137 -14.98 28.51 -3.94
CA GLN A 137 -14.04 28.85 -5.02
C GLN A 137 -13.26 30.12 -4.71
N SER A 138 -13.91 31.17 -4.22
CA SER A 138 -13.23 32.40 -3.80
C SER A 138 -12.26 32.17 -2.65
N GLY A 139 -12.60 31.32 -1.68
CA GLY A 139 -11.70 30.94 -0.60
C GLY A 139 -10.47 30.13 -1.11
N ILE A 140 -10.66 29.27 -2.10
CA ILE A 140 -9.57 28.55 -2.77
C ILE A 140 -8.66 29.53 -3.51
N GLU A 141 -9.22 30.49 -4.27
CA GLU A 141 -8.45 31.54 -4.96
C GLU A 141 -7.61 32.35 -3.98
N SER A 142 -8.19 32.71 -2.83
CA SER A 142 -7.49 33.42 -1.77
C SER A 142 -6.28 32.62 -1.22
N LEU A 143 -6.45 31.31 -1.03
CA LEU A 143 -5.37 30.43 -0.60
C LEU A 143 -4.27 30.32 -1.67
N ILE A 144 -4.65 30.14 -2.94
CA ILE A 144 -3.70 30.08 -4.08
C ILE A 144 -2.87 31.35 -4.14
N SER A 145 -3.51 32.52 -4.00
CA SER A 145 -2.87 33.84 -4.00
C SER A 145 -1.93 33.97 -2.82
N ALA A 146 -2.33 33.55 -1.61
CA ALA A 146 -1.50 33.60 -0.40
C ALA A 146 -0.26 32.71 -0.51
N LEU A 147 -0.34 31.61 -1.25
CA LEU A 147 0.78 30.72 -1.56
C LEU A 147 1.70 31.27 -2.66
N GLY A 148 1.33 32.34 -3.35
CA GLY A 148 2.05 32.86 -4.51
C GLY A 148 2.06 31.90 -5.72
N ALA A 149 1.11 30.96 -5.75
CA ALA A 149 1.01 29.98 -6.81
C ALA A 149 0.33 30.59 -8.06
N LYS A 150 0.82 30.21 -9.25
CA LYS A 150 0.26 30.69 -10.55
C LYS A 150 -0.56 29.57 -11.19
N VAL A 151 -1.63 29.15 -10.51
CA VAL A 151 -2.54 28.09 -10.99
C VAL A 151 -3.99 28.54 -10.83
N SER A 152 -4.87 28.06 -11.68
CA SER A 152 -6.31 28.28 -11.57
C SER A 152 -6.91 27.40 -10.45
N VAL A 153 -8.12 27.74 -10.00
CA VAL A 153 -8.89 26.91 -9.04
C VAL A 153 -9.07 25.47 -9.57
N THR A 154 -9.34 25.32 -10.86
CA THR A 154 -9.53 24.02 -11.49
C THR A 154 -8.25 23.17 -11.43
N GLU A 155 -7.12 23.73 -11.80
CA GLU A 155 -5.82 23.04 -11.73
C GLU A 155 -5.44 22.70 -10.29
N PHE A 156 -5.73 23.57 -9.34
CA PHE A 156 -5.50 23.32 -7.93
C PHE A 156 -6.36 22.13 -7.41
N ILE A 157 -7.65 22.11 -7.74
CA ILE A 157 -8.54 21.01 -7.36
C ILE A 157 -8.09 19.70 -8.03
N ASP A 158 -7.74 19.73 -9.32
CA ASP A 158 -7.23 18.57 -10.06
C ASP A 158 -5.94 18.02 -9.42
N PHE A 159 -5.04 18.92 -8.99
CA PHE A 159 -3.86 18.51 -8.22
C PHE A 159 -4.22 17.81 -6.92
N LEU A 160 -5.17 18.35 -6.13
CA LEU A 160 -5.59 17.71 -4.87
C LEU A 160 -6.14 16.29 -5.09
N ILE A 161 -6.97 16.11 -6.11
CA ILE A 161 -7.55 14.82 -6.48
C ILE A 161 -6.45 13.86 -6.93
N ARG A 162 -5.68 14.24 -7.96
CA ARG A 162 -4.65 13.36 -8.54
C ARG A 162 -3.57 13.00 -7.54
N ALA A 163 -3.08 13.94 -6.75
CA ALA A 163 -2.05 13.67 -5.75
C ALA A 163 -2.53 12.66 -4.69
N THR A 164 -3.81 12.70 -4.33
CA THR A 164 -4.41 11.73 -3.41
C THR A 164 -4.55 10.36 -4.05
N GLN A 165 -5.12 10.28 -5.26
CA GLN A 165 -5.34 9.03 -5.99
C GLN A 165 -4.02 8.34 -6.35
N GLU A 166 -3.07 9.07 -6.93
CA GLU A 166 -1.81 8.48 -7.41
C GLU A 166 -0.93 7.99 -6.25
N ARG A 167 -0.95 8.65 -5.10
CA ARG A 167 -0.27 8.14 -3.89
C ARG A 167 -0.76 6.74 -3.51
N GLU A 168 -2.07 6.52 -3.52
CA GLU A 168 -2.64 5.21 -3.20
C GLU A 168 -2.34 4.18 -4.29
N LYS A 169 -2.51 4.57 -5.55
CA LYS A 169 -2.30 3.69 -6.70
C LYS A 169 -0.85 3.24 -6.82
N VAL A 170 0.11 4.16 -6.72
CA VAL A 170 1.54 3.81 -6.79
C VAL A 170 1.92 2.89 -5.62
N LYS A 171 1.42 3.15 -4.39
CA LYS A 171 1.63 2.24 -3.27
C LYS A 171 1.05 0.86 -3.55
N PHE A 172 -0.17 0.80 -4.04
CA PHE A 172 -0.86 -0.45 -4.37
C PHE A 172 -0.09 -1.30 -5.36
N GLU A 173 0.41 -0.68 -6.43
CA GLU A 173 1.13 -1.42 -7.47
C GLU A 173 2.52 -1.89 -7.02
N PHE A 174 3.32 -1.01 -6.39
CA PHE A 174 4.66 -1.42 -5.99
C PHE A 174 4.65 -2.46 -4.87
N THR A 175 3.66 -2.45 -3.99
CA THR A 175 3.55 -3.46 -2.92
C THR A 175 3.24 -4.86 -3.44
N ARG A 176 2.84 -5.02 -4.69
CA ARG A 176 2.66 -6.31 -5.35
C ARG A 176 3.96 -7.11 -5.40
N ASN A 177 5.03 -6.50 -5.89
CA ASN A 177 6.36 -7.12 -5.92
C ASN A 177 6.91 -7.36 -4.51
N LEU A 178 6.71 -6.41 -3.61
CA LEU A 178 7.12 -6.56 -2.22
C LEU A 178 6.40 -7.72 -1.53
N SER A 179 5.09 -7.84 -1.68
CA SER A 179 4.32 -8.95 -1.12
C SER A 179 4.80 -10.29 -1.65
N ARG A 180 5.13 -10.36 -2.94
CA ARG A 180 5.66 -11.56 -3.55
C ARG A 180 7.06 -11.91 -3.02
N ALA A 181 7.90 -10.90 -2.79
CA ALA A 181 9.20 -11.12 -2.15
C ALA A 181 9.05 -11.68 -0.72
N LEU A 182 8.08 -11.18 0.06
CA LEU A 182 7.78 -11.72 1.39
C LEU A 182 7.31 -13.19 1.33
N ASP A 183 6.46 -13.56 0.37
CA ASP A 183 6.02 -14.95 0.21
C ASP A 183 7.19 -15.88 -0.14
N LEU A 184 8.09 -15.43 -1.04
CA LEU A 184 9.30 -16.19 -1.36
C LEU A 184 10.27 -16.27 -0.17
N THR A 185 10.31 -15.25 0.70
CA THR A 185 11.09 -15.29 1.92
C THR A 185 10.53 -16.34 2.90
N ILE A 186 9.21 -16.51 2.96
CA ILE A 186 8.58 -17.59 3.73
C ILE A 186 8.94 -18.97 3.12
N GLU A 187 8.93 -19.07 1.79
CA GLU A 187 9.34 -20.29 1.09
C GLU A 187 10.81 -20.64 1.37
N LEU A 188 11.71 -19.66 1.32
CA LEU A 188 13.10 -19.81 1.73
C LEU A 188 13.22 -20.26 3.19
N GLY A 189 12.43 -19.68 4.09
CA GLY A 189 12.37 -20.09 5.50
C GLY A 189 12.00 -21.56 5.65
N LYS A 190 11.02 -22.05 4.89
CA LYS A 190 10.65 -23.49 4.90
C LYS A 190 11.82 -24.38 4.43
N GLN A 191 12.55 -24.00 3.39
CA GLN A 191 13.75 -24.72 2.92
C GLN A 191 14.85 -24.76 4.00
N LEU A 192 14.95 -23.70 4.81
CA LEU A 192 15.86 -23.60 5.94
C LEU A 192 15.28 -24.19 7.24
N GLN A 193 14.08 -24.77 7.22
CA GLN A 193 13.37 -25.31 8.39
C GLN A 193 13.11 -24.24 9.47
N MET A 194 12.82 -23.01 9.05
CA MET A 194 12.45 -21.87 9.89
C MET A 194 10.95 -21.68 9.89
N SER A 195 10.39 -21.26 11.01
CA SER A 195 8.99 -20.84 11.10
C SER A 195 8.77 -19.48 10.43
N ARG A 196 7.50 -19.11 10.16
CA ARG A 196 7.16 -17.79 9.63
C ARG A 196 7.55 -16.67 10.60
N GLU A 197 7.50 -16.94 11.90
CA GLU A 197 7.95 -16.02 12.93
C GLU A 197 9.48 -15.84 12.89
N ASP A 198 10.25 -16.90 12.73
CA ASP A 198 11.72 -16.82 12.59
C ASP A 198 12.09 -15.94 11.38
N VAL A 199 11.40 -16.13 10.27
CA VAL A 199 11.60 -15.35 9.04
C VAL A 199 11.40 -13.86 9.27
N SER A 200 10.55 -13.44 10.22
CA SER A 200 10.33 -12.01 10.52
C SER A 200 11.57 -11.34 11.15
N PHE A 201 12.50 -12.11 11.65
CA PHE A 201 13.76 -11.63 12.23
C PHE A 201 14.94 -11.68 11.25
N LEU A 202 14.73 -12.14 9.99
CA LEU A 202 15.72 -12.03 8.94
C LEU A 202 15.94 -10.57 8.54
N THR A 203 17.20 -10.22 8.33
CA THR A 203 17.58 -8.92 7.76
C THR A 203 17.93 -9.06 6.30
N PHE A 204 17.99 -7.94 5.58
CA PHE A 204 18.46 -7.94 4.20
C PHE A 204 19.91 -8.47 4.10
N SER A 205 20.76 -8.17 5.10
CA SER A 205 22.13 -8.69 5.16
C SER A 205 22.18 -10.21 5.27
N ASP A 206 21.25 -10.85 6.00
CA ASP A 206 21.19 -12.32 6.06
C ASP A 206 20.83 -12.91 4.69
N LEU A 207 19.87 -12.30 3.99
CA LEU A 207 19.49 -12.69 2.63
C LEU A 207 20.69 -12.55 1.65
N GLU A 208 21.45 -11.48 1.79
CA GLU A 208 22.64 -11.23 0.99
C GLU A 208 23.72 -12.27 1.27
N GLN A 209 24.00 -12.57 2.53
CA GLN A 209 24.96 -13.57 2.93
C GLN A 209 24.55 -14.98 2.50
N LEU A 210 23.24 -15.30 2.54
CA LEU A 210 22.71 -16.57 2.00
C LEU A 210 22.92 -16.66 0.50
N LYS A 211 22.63 -15.59 -0.23
CA LYS A 211 22.81 -15.54 -1.69
C LYS A 211 24.25 -15.83 -2.11
N PHE A 212 25.22 -15.31 -1.38
CA PHE A 212 26.64 -15.46 -1.67
C PHE A 212 27.29 -16.65 -0.92
N ASN A 213 26.50 -17.47 -0.22
CA ASN A 213 26.98 -18.62 0.58
C ASN A 213 28.07 -18.22 1.59
N THR A 214 27.99 -17.04 2.18
CA THR A 214 28.96 -16.53 3.18
C THR A 214 28.51 -16.76 4.61
N ILE A 215 27.29 -17.30 4.83
CA ILE A 215 26.76 -17.66 6.13
C ILE A 215 26.15 -19.06 6.10
N THR A 216 26.26 -19.80 7.22
CA THR A 216 25.62 -21.09 7.40
C THR A 216 24.22 -20.95 7.99
N LYS A 217 23.35 -21.97 7.81
CA LYS A 217 22.04 -22.04 8.44
C LYS A 217 22.12 -21.88 9.96
N ASP A 218 23.06 -22.56 10.62
CA ASP A 218 23.22 -22.52 12.09
C ASP A 218 23.59 -21.11 12.57
N ALA A 219 24.45 -20.41 11.83
CA ALA A 219 24.78 -19.02 12.16
C ALA A 219 23.60 -18.07 12.02
N ILE A 220 22.78 -18.23 10.98
CA ILE A 220 21.55 -17.45 10.83
C ILE A 220 20.57 -17.75 11.97
N THR A 221 20.38 -19.01 12.34
CA THR A 221 19.50 -19.39 13.43
C THR A 221 19.92 -18.72 14.74
N LYS A 222 21.23 -18.73 15.06
CA LYS A 222 21.77 -18.03 16.24
C LYS A 222 21.52 -16.52 16.17
N ASN A 223 21.68 -15.90 15.01
CA ASN A 223 21.40 -14.48 14.83
C ASN A 223 19.92 -14.15 15.07
N ILE A 224 19.01 -15.00 14.60
CA ILE A 224 17.58 -14.87 14.82
C ILE A 224 17.24 -14.97 16.31
N GLU A 225 17.76 -15.97 17.00
CA GLU A 225 17.55 -16.15 18.44
C GLU A 225 18.01 -14.92 19.24
N SER A 226 19.20 -14.42 18.98
CA SER A 226 19.73 -13.23 19.60
C SER A 226 18.86 -11.99 19.33
N ARG A 227 18.33 -11.83 18.10
CA ARG A 227 17.42 -10.72 17.77
C ARG A 227 16.07 -10.84 18.46
N LYS A 228 15.54 -12.05 18.61
CA LYS A 228 14.30 -12.28 19.38
C LYS A 228 14.45 -11.85 20.83
N GLU A 229 15.53 -12.22 21.49
CA GLU A 229 15.84 -11.80 22.86
C GLU A 229 15.93 -10.28 22.97
N THR A 230 16.66 -9.62 22.08
CA THR A 230 16.82 -8.16 22.06
C THR A 230 15.48 -7.46 21.81
N TYR A 231 14.63 -8.00 20.91
CA TYR A 231 13.32 -7.43 20.61
C TYR A 231 12.36 -7.46 21.79
N LEU A 232 12.38 -8.54 22.56
CA LEU A 232 11.56 -8.64 23.79
C LEU A 232 11.95 -7.58 24.82
N VAL A 233 13.24 -7.29 24.97
CA VAL A 233 13.74 -6.23 25.87
C VAL A 233 13.32 -4.83 25.42
N THR A 234 13.31 -4.57 24.09
CA THR A 234 12.92 -3.25 23.55
C THR A 234 11.42 -3.01 23.52
N LYS A 235 10.60 -4.06 23.62
CA LYS A 235 9.14 -3.97 23.61
C LYS A 235 8.56 -3.72 25.02
N ALA A 236 9.34 -3.93 26.04
CA ALA A 236 8.98 -3.72 27.45
C ALA A 236 9.17 -2.26 27.85
#